data_e61b0b80a844974643acb17c178e48d9
#
_entry.id   e61b0b80a844974643acb17c178e48d9
#
_cell.length_a   1.000
_cell.length_b   1.000
_cell.length_c   1.000
_cell.angle_alpha   90.00
_cell.angle_beta   90.00
_cell.angle_gamma   90.00
#
_symmetry.space_group_name_H-M   'P 1'
#
loop_
_entity.id
_entity.type
_entity.pdbx_description
1 polymer ?
#
loop_
_entity_poly.entity_id
_entity_poly.type
_entity_poly.pdbx_seq_one_letter_code
_entity_poly.pdbx_strand_id
1 'polypeptide(L)'
;KGLKPPFEPRSESSIINFSIPFAKNKFEFKNEDIQPLINALNEPDFIIEGLYIYAYSSIEGDSVANAKLQRKRAESVSKVLQGRQSLKIQPNIETRDSWDLFMLENDDGPHASLTTMGKKAAIKKINEDKKLQEELEPVLARERFAQVIMDITYDITGGKEQKFTQVSFGRALKANKEKNAYKMMEYTYKKIMEKKYSAGALDSMEIPDTPQNVNLMNNKVHYRFLQNGNSVDEDDQKE
;
A
#
# COMPACT_ATOMS: atom_id res chain seq x y z
N LYS A 1 -31.98 17.64 -12.19
CA LYS A 1 -30.89 16.85 -11.56
C LYS A 1 -29.73 16.90 -12.53
N GLY A 2 -28.65 17.66 -12.21
CA GLY A 2 -27.48 17.76 -13.07
C GLY A 2 -26.87 16.39 -13.32
N LEU A 3 -26.55 16.09 -14.57
CA LEU A 3 -25.79 14.92 -14.96
C LEU A 3 -24.48 14.92 -14.17
N LYS A 4 -24.21 13.85 -13.45
CA LYS A 4 -22.91 13.72 -12.76
C LYS A 4 -21.83 13.69 -13.84
N PRO A 5 -20.70 14.39 -13.63
CA PRO A 5 -19.64 14.42 -14.62
C PRO A 5 -19.19 12.99 -14.96
N PRO A 6 -18.86 12.73 -16.24
CA PRO A 6 -18.30 11.45 -16.66
C PRO A 6 -16.98 11.19 -15.90
N PHE A 7 -16.56 9.93 -15.85
CA PHE A 7 -15.21 9.59 -15.38
C PHE A 7 -14.18 10.12 -16.40
N GLU A 8 -13.16 10.76 -15.90
CA GLU A 8 -11.97 11.12 -16.66
C GLU A 8 -10.75 10.72 -15.85
N PRO A 9 -9.82 9.91 -16.39
CA PRO A 9 -8.56 9.63 -15.73
C PRO A 9 -7.80 10.94 -15.49
N ARG A 10 -7.35 11.11 -14.27
CA ARG A 10 -6.48 12.24 -13.91
C ARG A 10 -5.28 11.66 -13.19
N SER A 11 -4.12 12.26 -13.44
CA SER A 11 -2.96 11.97 -12.64
C SER A 11 -3.27 12.34 -11.19
N GLU A 12 -3.24 11.35 -10.30
CA GLU A 12 -3.54 11.51 -8.89
C GLU A 12 -2.29 11.23 -8.09
N SER A 13 -1.97 12.12 -7.15
CA SER A 13 -0.94 11.87 -6.15
C SER A 13 -1.52 10.98 -5.05
N SER A 14 -0.73 10.06 -4.55
CA SER A 14 -1.11 9.17 -3.46
C SER A 14 0.09 8.92 -2.55
N ILE A 15 -0.19 8.58 -1.30
CA ILE A 15 0.81 8.15 -0.33
C ILE A 15 0.61 6.67 -0.08
N ILE A 16 1.67 5.89 -0.30
CA ILE A 16 1.69 4.47 0.01
C ILE A 16 2.58 4.24 1.23
N ASN A 17 2.08 3.48 2.17
CA ASN A 17 2.74 3.25 3.44
C ASN A 17 2.86 1.74 3.71
N PHE A 18 4.07 1.29 4.09
CA PHE A 18 4.37 -0.09 4.46
C PHE A 18 5.10 -0.14 5.79
N SER A 19 4.83 -1.18 6.57
CA SER A 19 5.54 -1.47 7.80
C SER A 19 6.25 -2.82 7.65
N ILE A 20 7.56 -2.83 7.88
CA ILE A 20 8.41 -4.02 7.76
C ILE A 20 8.93 -4.34 9.16
N PRO A 21 8.47 -5.45 9.79
CA PRO A 21 8.86 -5.82 11.13
C PRO A 21 10.26 -6.43 11.17
N PHE A 22 10.90 -6.35 12.35
CA PHE A 22 12.19 -6.95 12.61
C PHE A 22 12.19 -7.73 13.92
N ALA A 23 12.92 -8.83 13.95
CA ALA A 23 13.18 -9.54 15.18
C ALA A 23 14.10 -8.72 16.13
N LYS A 24 14.09 -9.08 17.42
CA LYS A 24 14.95 -8.45 18.43
C LYS A 24 16.40 -8.53 18.02
N ASN A 25 17.13 -7.42 18.08
CA ASN A 25 18.54 -7.27 17.70
C ASN A 25 18.86 -7.66 16.24
N LYS A 26 17.87 -7.76 15.37
CA LYS A 26 18.04 -8.06 13.94
C LYS A 26 17.76 -6.83 13.07
N PHE A 27 18.42 -6.79 11.93
CA PHE A 27 18.18 -5.84 10.85
C PHE A 27 17.84 -6.54 9.53
N GLU A 28 17.85 -7.85 9.54
CA GLU A 28 17.32 -8.69 8.48
C GLU A 28 15.82 -8.86 8.70
N PHE A 29 15.06 -8.82 7.63
CA PHE A 29 13.61 -9.06 7.58
C PHE A 29 13.33 -10.32 6.74
N LYS A 30 12.14 -10.87 6.88
CA LYS A 30 11.72 -12.01 6.07
C LYS A 30 11.21 -11.52 4.71
N ASN A 31 11.36 -12.36 3.68
CA ASN A 31 10.87 -12.05 2.34
C ASN A 31 9.35 -11.77 2.32
N GLU A 32 8.59 -12.47 3.14
CA GLU A 32 7.14 -12.28 3.28
C GLU A 32 6.77 -10.88 3.80
N ASP A 33 7.59 -10.30 4.67
CA ASP A 33 7.34 -9.00 5.29
C ASP A 33 7.53 -7.83 4.31
N ILE A 34 8.42 -7.96 3.33
CA ILE A 34 8.69 -6.94 2.33
C ILE A 34 7.90 -7.15 1.03
N GLN A 35 7.30 -8.33 0.83
CA GLN A 35 6.61 -8.68 -0.39
C GLN A 35 5.44 -7.72 -0.74
N PRO A 36 4.62 -7.20 0.22
CA PRO A 36 3.59 -6.21 -0.09
C PRO A 36 4.15 -4.93 -0.71
N LEU A 37 5.30 -4.44 -0.21
CA LEU A 37 6.00 -3.29 -0.77
C LEU A 37 6.49 -3.58 -2.19
N ILE A 38 7.09 -4.76 -2.41
CA ILE A 38 7.58 -5.19 -3.73
C ILE A 38 6.42 -5.31 -4.73
N ASN A 39 5.30 -5.88 -4.31
CA ASN A 39 4.12 -6.01 -5.16
C ASN A 39 3.56 -4.63 -5.55
N ALA A 40 3.52 -3.68 -4.62
CA ALA A 40 3.09 -2.32 -4.91
C ALA A 40 4.04 -1.62 -5.90
N LEU A 41 5.35 -1.84 -5.79
CA LEU A 41 6.34 -1.30 -6.73
C LEU A 41 6.22 -1.91 -8.15
N ASN A 42 5.68 -3.12 -8.26
CA ASN A 42 5.43 -3.78 -9.55
C ASN A 42 4.07 -3.38 -10.15
N GLU A 43 3.22 -2.64 -9.43
CA GLU A 43 2.01 -2.07 -10.02
C GLU A 43 2.36 -1.00 -11.06
N PRO A 44 1.50 -0.83 -12.09
CA PRO A 44 1.89 -0.05 -13.24
C PRO A 44 2.00 1.44 -12.95
N ASP A 45 3.02 1.98 -13.54
CA ASP A 45 3.06 3.33 -14.05
C ASP A 45 2.80 4.43 -13.03
N PHE A 46 3.49 4.37 -11.89
CA PHE A 46 3.62 5.54 -11.04
C PHE A 46 5.05 6.08 -11.03
N ILE A 47 5.16 7.37 -10.83
CA ILE A 47 6.40 8.08 -10.59
C ILE A 47 6.52 8.22 -9.08
N ILE A 48 7.62 7.76 -8.51
CA ILE A 48 7.93 8.00 -7.09
C ILE A 48 8.55 9.39 -7.01
N GLU A 49 7.86 10.31 -6.33
CA GLU A 49 8.31 11.69 -6.13
C GLU A 49 9.03 11.88 -4.81
N GLY A 50 8.68 11.06 -3.80
CA GLY A 50 9.31 11.04 -2.49
C GLY A 50 9.43 9.63 -1.94
N LEU A 51 10.52 9.32 -1.27
CA LEU A 51 10.75 8.04 -0.60
C LEU A 51 11.37 8.29 0.77
N TYR A 52 10.65 7.88 1.81
CA TYR A 52 11.05 8.08 3.20
C TYR A 52 11.08 6.72 3.91
N ILE A 53 12.14 6.49 4.68
CA ILE A 53 12.31 5.29 5.50
C ILE A 53 12.54 5.72 6.94
N TYR A 54 11.58 5.47 7.79
CA TYR A 54 11.65 5.70 9.22
C TYR A 54 11.91 4.38 9.93
N ALA A 55 13.09 4.20 10.52
CA ALA A 55 13.42 2.98 11.22
C ALA A 55 13.34 3.17 12.73
N TYR A 56 12.66 2.25 13.38
CA TYR A 56 12.41 2.23 14.80
C TYR A 56 13.14 1.07 15.48
N SER A 57 13.44 1.26 16.75
CA SER A 57 13.80 0.19 17.68
C SER A 57 12.94 0.30 18.91
N SER A 58 12.72 -0.80 19.60
CA SER A 58 12.07 -0.80 20.89
C SER A 58 12.87 0.02 21.91
N ILE A 59 12.16 0.50 22.93
CA ILE A 59 12.73 1.44 23.91
C ILE A 59 13.76 0.79 24.86
N GLU A 60 13.74 -0.54 24.99
CA GLU A 60 14.73 -1.24 25.85
C GLU A 60 16.13 -1.28 25.22
N GLY A 61 17.13 -1.49 26.06
CA GLY A 61 18.53 -1.62 25.67
C GLY A 61 19.31 -0.31 25.67
N ASP A 62 20.49 -0.34 25.06
CA ASP A 62 21.38 0.80 24.97
C ASP A 62 21.00 1.73 23.80
N SER A 63 20.90 3.02 24.06
CA SER A 63 20.45 4.00 23.05
C SER A 63 21.38 4.14 21.85
N VAL A 64 22.71 3.97 22.05
CA VAL A 64 23.69 4.05 20.96
C VAL A 64 23.62 2.79 20.09
N ALA A 65 23.47 1.63 20.71
CA ALA A 65 23.25 0.38 20.00
C ALA A 65 21.94 0.39 19.21
N ASN A 66 20.87 0.92 19.79
CA ASN A 66 19.57 1.10 19.15
C ASN A 66 19.66 2.02 17.93
N ALA A 67 20.34 3.16 18.04
CA ALA A 67 20.53 4.07 16.90
C ALA A 67 21.28 3.41 15.74
N LYS A 68 22.31 2.62 16.04
CA LYS A 68 23.03 1.82 15.01
C LYS A 68 22.13 0.76 14.37
N LEU A 69 21.30 0.09 15.17
CA LEU A 69 20.38 -0.93 14.69
C LEU A 69 19.28 -0.33 13.79
N GLN A 70 18.72 0.80 14.19
CA GLN A 70 17.75 1.55 13.38
C GLN A 70 18.33 1.89 12.00
N ARG A 71 19.54 2.43 11.97
CA ARG A 71 20.23 2.76 10.70
C ARG A 71 20.41 1.52 9.83
N LYS A 72 20.88 0.40 10.38
CA LYS A 72 21.03 -0.86 9.64
C LYS A 72 19.70 -1.37 9.10
N ARG A 73 18.59 -1.24 9.84
CA ARG A 73 17.25 -1.60 9.39
C ARG A 73 16.83 -0.77 8.18
N ALA A 74 16.98 0.55 8.26
CA ALA A 74 16.67 1.44 7.15
C ALA A 74 17.53 1.15 5.92
N GLU A 75 18.83 0.92 6.09
CA GLU A 75 19.76 0.60 5.00
C GLU A 75 19.41 -0.76 4.36
N SER A 76 19.01 -1.77 5.14
CA SER A 76 18.61 -3.07 4.60
C SER A 76 17.38 -2.96 3.70
N VAL A 77 16.37 -2.18 4.11
CA VAL A 77 15.19 -1.90 3.31
C VAL A 77 15.55 -1.08 2.06
N SER A 78 16.31 -0.01 2.23
CA SER A 78 16.77 0.84 1.12
C SER A 78 17.50 0.03 0.04
N LYS A 79 18.38 -0.89 0.44
CA LYS A 79 19.13 -1.75 -0.48
C LYS A 79 18.22 -2.63 -1.35
N VAL A 80 17.15 -3.19 -0.78
CA VAL A 80 16.20 -4.00 -1.54
C VAL A 80 15.43 -3.13 -2.54
N LEU A 81 15.00 -1.94 -2.12
CA LEU A 81 14.32 -1.00 -3.01
C LEU A 81 15.21 -0.61 -4.19
N GLN A 82 16.46 -0.23 -3.93
CA GLN A 82 17.43 0.16 -4.97
C GLN A 82 17.81 -0.98 -5.90
N GLY A 83 17.86 -2.22 -5.40
CA GLY A 83 18.23 -3.39 -6.20
C GLY A 83 17.14 -3.86 -7.18
N ARG A 84 15.90 -3.42 -7.02
CA ARG A 84 14.76 -3.89 -7.83
C ARG A 84 14.21 -2.87 -8.83
N GLN A 85 14.49 -1.61 -8.62
CA GLN A 85 14.14 -0.53 -9.57
C GLN A 85 15.32 0.42 -9.67
N SER A 86 15.53 0.97 -10.88
CA SER A 86 16.39 2.14 -11.07
C SER A 86 15.70 3.37 -10.46
N LEU A 87 15.62 3.40 -9.13
CA LEU A 87 15.05 4.54 -8.41
C LEU A 87 15.91 5.77 -8.73
N LYS A 88 15.32 6.76 -9.34
CA LYS A 88 15.96 8.07 -9.58
C LYS A 88 16.08 8.89 -8.29
N ILE A 89 15.34 8.48 -7.24
CA ILE A 89 15.23 9.18 -5.96
C ILE A 89 15.97 8.38 -4.90
N GLN A 90 16.85 9.06 -4.16
CA GLN A 90 17.47 8.49 -2.99
C GLN A 90 16.50 8.54 -1.80
N PRO A 91 16.38 7.46 -1.02
CA PRO A 91 15.52 7.47 0.14
C PRO A 91 16.02 8.43 1.22
N ASN A 92 15.13 9.22 1.78
CA ASN A 92 15.38 9.96 2.99
C ASN A 92 15.26 9.01 4.19
N ILE A 93 16.38 8.77 4.88
CA ILE A 93 16.46 7.83 6.00
C ILE A 93 16.49 8.59 7.31
N GLU A 94 15.53 8.31 8.17
CA GLU A 94 15.47 8.81 9.53
C GLU A 94 15.41 7.65 10.54
N THR A 95 16.10 7.85 11.66
CA THR A 95 16.00 6.95 12.81
C THR A 95 15.12 7.59 13.87
N ARG A 96 14.19 6.81 14.42
CA ARG A 96 13.23 7.28 15.42
C ARG A 96 13.20 6.34 16.61
N ASP A 97 13.15 6.89 17.81
CA ASP A 97 12.85 6.07 18.98
C ASP A 97 11.34 5.82 19.10
N SER A 98 10.99 4.77 19.81
CA SER A 98 9.60 4.32 19.94
C SER A 98 8.90 4.81 21.22
N TRP A 99 9.45 5.80 21.91
CA TRP A 99 8.87 6.24 23.19
C TRP A 99 7.42 6.67 23.07
N ASP A 100 7.11 7.47 22.03
CA ASP A 100 5.74 7.96 21.83
C ASP A 100 4.77 6.81 21.49
N LEU A 101 5.23 5.81 20.73
CA LEU A 101 4.46 4.59 20.44
C LEU A 101 4.25 3.78 21.71
N PHE A 102 5.29 3.61 22.52
CA PHE A 102 5.21 2.92 23.80
C PHE A 102 4.20 3.59 24.74
N MET A 103 4.24 4.91 24.84
CA MET A 103 3.27 5.66 25.65
C MET A 103 1.84 5.42 25.17
N LEU A 104 1.60 5.53 23.87
CA LEU A 104 0.26 5.36 23.30
C LEU A 104 -0.31 3.94 23.55
N GLU A 105 0.54 2.92 23.48
CA GLU A 105 0.13 1.52 23.67
C GLU A 105 -0.04 1.13 25.15
N ASN A 106 0.52 1.89 26.10
CA ASN A 106 0.50 1.57 27.52
C ASN A 106 -0.20 2.62 28.38
N ASP A 107 -0.93 3.54 27.78
CA ASP A 107 -1.59 4.65 28.50
C ASP A 107 -2.58 4.17 29.54
N ASP A 108 -3.32 3.11 29.28
CA ASP A 108 -4.37 2.55 30.13
C ASP A 108 -4.20 1.05 30.46
N GLY A 109 -3.02 0.52 30.36
CA GLY A 109 -2.79 -0.90 30.61
C GLY A 109 -2.17 -1.20 31.97
N PRO A 110 -1.82 -2.47 32.22
CA PRO A 110 -1.15 -2.89 33.46
C PRO A 110 0.23 -2.23 33.64
N HIS A 111 0.78 -1.64 32.59
CA HIS A 111 2.07 -0.99 32.58
C HIS A 111 1.98 0.55 32.51
N ALA A 112 0.79 1.14 32.68
CA ALA A 112 0.57 2.60 32.64
C ALA A 112 1.49 3.38 33.60
N SER A 113 1.91 2.76 34.73
CA SER A 113 2.88 3.38 35.63
C SER A 113 4.24 3.68 34.98
N LEU A 114 4.60 3.00 33.90
CA LEU A 114 5.86 3.26 33.16
C LEU A 114 5.76 4.55 32.35
N THR A 115 4.59 4.87 31.82
CA THR A 115 4.40 6.07 31.00
C THR A 115 4.44 7.35 31.86
N THR A 116 4.03 7.25 33.11
CA THR A 116 3.98 8.40 34.06
C THR A 116 5.32 8.72 34.73
N MET A 117 6.25 7.77 34.80
CA MET A 117 7.55 8.00 35.47
C MET A 117 8.59 8.72 34.61
N GLY A 118 8.30 8.96 33.34
CA GLY A 118 9.15 9.60 32.36
C GLY A 118 10.15 8.64 31.68
N LYS A 119 10.51 8.95 30.44
CA LYS A 119 11.27 8.10 29.51
C LYS A 119 12.53 7.46 30.13
N LYS A 120 13.41 8.26 30.73
CA LYS A 120 14.67 7.73 31.27
C LYS A 120 14.48 6.74 32.40
N ALA A 121 13.53 7.02 33.31
CA ALA A 121 13.23 6.15 34.43
C ALA A 121 12.56 4.85 33.99
N ALA A 122 11.61 4.93 33.04
CA ALA A 122 10.95 3.79 32.45
C ALA A 122 11.94 2.86 31.74
N ILE A 123 12.80 3.40 30.88
CA ILE A 123 13.82 2.61 30.16
C ILE A 123 14.79 1.94 31.14
N LYS A 124 15.23 2.66 32.18
CA LYS A 124 16.09 2.07 33.21
C LYS A 124 15.39 0.90 33.90
N LYS A 125 14.17 1.09 34.35
CA LYS A 125 13.38 0.04 35.02
C LYS A 125 13.16 -1.19 34.12
N ILE A 126 12.83 -0.96 32.84
CA ILE A 126 12.65 -2.06 31.88
C ILE A 126 13.98 -2.81 31.67
N ASN A 127 15.11 -2.11 31.57
CA ASN A 127 16.40 -2.73 31.35
C ASN A 127 16.92 -3.54 32.55
N GLU A 128 16.55 -3.15 33.78
CA GLU A 128 16.95 -3.80 35.02
C GLU A 128 16.07 -5.00 35.39
N ASP A 129 14.85 -5.08 34.86
CA ASP A 129 13.85 -6.11 35.21
C ASP A 129 13.55 -7.02 34.00
N LYS A 130 14.18 -8.22 34.00
CA LYS A 130 13.98 -9.21 32.95
C LYS A 130 12.53 -9.73 32.85
N LYS A 131 11.86 -9.87 33.99
CA LYS A 131 10.47 -10.34 34.01
C LYS A 131 9.56 -9.29 33.34
N LEU A 132 9.79 -8.03 33.67
CA LEU A 132 9.08 -6.92 33.04
C LEU A 132 9.35 -6.86 31.53
N GLN A 133 10.59 -7.11 31.08
CA GLN A 133 10.90 -7.19 29.63
C GLN A 133 10.11 -8.33 28.95
N GLU A 134 9.98 -9.49 29.60
CA GLU A 134 9.22 -10.61 29.06
C GLU A 134 7.73 -10.30 28.98
N GLU A 135 7.17 -9.65 29.99
CA GLU A 135 5.78 -9.21 30.03
C GLU A 135 5.49 -8.13 28.96
N LEU A 136 6.45 -7.25 28.70
CA LEU A 136 6.36 -6.19 27.68
C LEU A 136 6.73 -6.64 26.26
N GLU A 137 7.29 -7.84 26.08
CA GLU A 137 7.76 -8.28 24.77
C GLU A 137 6.69 -8.16 23.64
N PRO A 138 5.40 -8.45 23.86
CA PRO A 138 4.39 -8.22 22.81
C PRO A 138 4.27 -6.78 22.34
N VAL A 139 4.50 -5.80 23.23
CA VAL A 139 4.52 -4.36 22.90
C VAL A 139 5.83 -4.01 22.22
N LEU A 140 6.96 -4.35 22.87
CA LEU A 140 8.31 -4.05 22.36
C LEU A 140 8.58 -4.66 20.99
N ALA A 141 7.98 -5.82 20.68
CA ALA A 141 8.09 -6.44 19.37
C ALA A 141 7.46 -5.59 18.26
N ARG A 142 6.31 -4.95 18.54
CA ARG A 142 5.62 -4.07 17.59
C ARG A 142 6.37 -2.78 17.31
N GLU A 143 7.25 -2.37 18.21
CA GLU A 143 8.11 -1.18 18.05
C GLU A 143 9.33 -1.41 17.13
N ARG A 144 9.60 -2.65 16.75
CA ARG A 144 10.76 -3.04 15.95
C ARG A 144 10.39 -3.12 14.48
N PHE A 145 10.27 -1.99 13.81
CA PHE A 145 9.90 -1.94 12.39
C PHE A 145 10.62 -0.83 11.62
N ALA A 146 10.54 -0.91 10.31
CA ALA A 146 10.81 0.22 9.43
C ALA A 146 9.53 0.57 8.66
N GLN A 147 9.16 1.84 8.72
CA GLN A 147 8.06 2.39 7.95
C GLN A 147 8.62 2.94 6.63
N VAL A 148 8.07 2.51 5.52
CA VAL A 148 8.38 3.04 4.20
C VAL A 148 7.20 3.86 3.71
N ILE A 149 7.42 5.13 3.43
CA ILE A 149 6.42 6.04 2.88
C ILE A 149 6.88 6.46 1.49
N MET A 150 6.03 6.29 0.51
CA MET A 150 6.26 6.72 -0.86
C MET A 150 5.21 7.74 -1.27
N ASP A 151 5.66 8.91 -1.68
CA ASP A 151 4.83 9.86 -2.41
C ASP A 151 4.90 9.48 -3.88
N ILE A 152 3.75 9.17 -4.46
CA ILE A 152 3.65 8.74 -5.84
C ILE A 152 2.66 9.60 -6.62
N THR A 153 2.91 9.72 -7.91
CA THR A 153 1.97 10.29 -8.88
C THR A 153 1.76 9.29 -10.00
N TYR A 154 0.50 8.96 -10.31
CA TYR A 154 0.21 8.03 -11.40
C TYR A 154 0.49 8.67 -12.75
N ASP A 155 1.34 8.03 -13.55
CA ASP A 155 1.60 8.44 -14.94
C ASP A 155 0.52 7.86 -15.84
N ILE A 156 -0.31 8.73 -16.38
CA ILE A 156 -1.39 8.37 -17.32
C ILE A 156 -1.08 8.77 -18.76
N THR A 157 0.17 9.14 -19.06
CA THR A 157 0.56 9.58 -20.40
C THR A 157 0.70 8.40 -21.39
N GLY A 158 0.41 8.65 -22.66
CA GLY A 158 0.50 7.62 -23.70
C GLY A 158 -0.43 6.45 -23.46
N GLY A 159 0.01 5.22 -23.70
CA GLY A 159 -0.79 3.99 -23.51
C GLY A 159 -1.04 3.60 -22.05
N LYS A 160 -0.50 4.34 -21.08
CA LYS A 160 -0.61 4.04 -19.65
C LYS A 160 -1.98 4.38 -19.08
N GLU A 161 -2.73 5.31 -19.68
CA GLU A 161 -4.09 5.68 -19.29
C GLU A 161 -5.03 4.47 -19.28
N GLN A 162 -4.94 3.58 -20.27
CA GLN A 162 -5.76 2.36 -20.32
C GLN A 162 -5.52 1.49 -19.09
N LYS A 163 -4.25 1.22 -18.78
CA LYS A 163 -3.88 0.38 -17.64
C LYS A 163 -4.26 1.01 -16.29
N PHE A 164 -4.05 2.32 -16.15
CA PHE A 164 -4.51 3.07 -14.97
C PHE A 164 -6.01 2.94 -14.77
N THR A 165 -6.80 3.05 -15.85
CA THR A 165 -8.27 2.91 -15.80
C THR A 165 -8.67 1.51 -15.35
N GLN A 166 -8.02 0.45 -15.86
CA GLN A 166 -8.27 -0.95 -15.48
C GLN A 166 -7.95 -1.20 -14.00
N VAL A 167 -6.79 -0.73 -13.53
CA VAL A 167 -6.41 -0.86 -12.10
C VAL A 167 -7.36 -0.09 -11.20
N SER A 168 -7.73 1.13 -11.60
CA SER A 168 -8.69 1.96 -10.85
C SER A 168 -10.08 1.32 -10.79
N PHE A 169 -10.51 0.62 -11.84
CA PHE A 169 -11.73 -0.18 -11.85
C PHE A 169 -11.68 -1.28 -10.79
N GLY A 170 -10.62 -2.08 -10.76
CA GLY A 170 -10.44 -3.14 -9.76
C GLY A 170 -10.41 -2.58 -8.32
N ARG A 171 -9.78 -1.42 -8.10
CA ARG A 171 -9.81 -0.72 -6.80
C ARG A 171 -11.23 -0.27 -6.42
N ALA A 172 -12.00 0.22 -7.38
CA ALA A 172 -13.38 0.64 -7.14
C ALA A 172 -14.26 -0.55 -6.71
N LEU A 173 -14.08 -1.73 -7.33
CA LEU A 173 -14.78 -2.96 -6.94
C LEU A 173 -14.40 -3.41 -5.52
N LYS A 174 -13.10 -3.49 -5.21
CA LYS A 174 -12.61 -3.84 -3.86
C LYS A 174 -13.13 -2.89 -2.78
N ALA A 175 -13.37 -1.63 -3.13
CA ALA A 175 -13.91 -0.61 -2.23
C ALA A 175 -15.46 -0.55 -2.23
N ASN A 176 -16.16 -1.49 -2.89
CA ASN A 176 -17.61 -1.53 -3.06
C ASN A 176 -18.19 -0.23 -3.68
N LYS A 177 -17.43 0.41 -4.59
CA LYS A 177 -17.82 1.64 -5.31
C LYS A 177 -18.34 1.30 -6.72
N GLU A 178 -19.38 0.50 -6.82
CA GLU A 178 -19.97 0.00 -8.07
C GLU A 178 -20.23 1.13 -9.10
N LYS A 179 -20.80 2.25 -8.65
CA LYS A 179 -21.08 3.41 -9.54
C LYS A 179 -19.82 3.99 -10.18
N ASN A 180 -18.69 3.93 -9.48
CA ASN A 180 -17.42 4.39 -10.04
C ASN A 180 -16.87 3.34 -11.02
N ALA A 181 -16.95 2.07 -10.69
CA ALA A 181 -16.58 0.97 -11.59
C ALA A 181 -17.39 1.04 -12.91
N TYR A 182 -18.70 1.25 -12.83
CA TYR A 182 -19.54 1.45 -14.01
C TYR A 182 -19.06 2.59 -14.91
N LYS A 183 -18.78 3.76 -14.33
CA LYS A 183 -18.26 4.90 -15.09
C LYS A 183 -16.92 4.65 -15.78
N MET A 184 -16.04 3.88 -15.13
CA MET A 184 -14.74 3.50 -15.70
C MET A 184 -14.92 2.52 -16.86
N MET A 185 -15.87 1.60 -16.75
CA MET A 185 -16.23 0.67 -17.83
C MET A 185 -16.82 1.42 -19.03
N GLU A 186 -17.76 2.32 -18.80
CA GLU A 186 -18.34 3.20 -19.84
C GLU A 186 -17.26 4.03 -20.55
N TYR A 187 -16.34 4.58 -19.78
CA TYR A 187 -15.20 5.32 -20.33
C TYR A 187 -14.30 4.42 -21.20
N THR A 188 -13.99 3.22 -20.71
CA THR A 188 -13.17 2.24 -21.46
C THR A 188 -13.84 1.88 -22.77
N TYR A 189 -15.16 1.57 -22.78
CA TYR A 189 -15.90 1.32 -24.01
C TYR A 189 -15.82 2.48 -25.00
N LYS A 190 -16.05 3.71 -24.52
CA LYS A 190 -15.93 4.92 -25.37
C LYS A 190 -14.52 5.03 -26.00
N LYS A 191 -13.45 4.78 -25.22
CA LYS A 191 -12.07 4.85 -25.70
C LYS A 191 -11.74 3.74 -26.72
N ILE A 192 -12.35 2.56 -26.59
CA ILE A 192 -12.25 1.49 -27.62
C ILE A 192 -12.92 1.96 -28.91
N MET A 193 -14.11 2.51 -28.86
CA MET A 193 -14.83 3.02 -30.04
C MET A 193 -14.08 4.18 -30.73
N GLU A 194 -13.37 4.99 -29.94
CA GLU A 194 -12.45 6.04 -30.44
C GLU A 194 -11.11 5.48 -30.97
N LYS A 195 -10.88 4.16 -30.89
CA LYS A 195 -9.61 3.48 -31.23
C LYS A 195 -8.40 3.98 -30.42
N LYS A 196 -8.63 4.50 -29.22
CA LYS A 196 -7.60 4.95 -28.29
C LYS A 196 -7.15 3.85 -27.33
N TYR A 197 -8.04 2.90 -27.04
CA TYR A 197 -7.74 1.70 -26.26
C TYR A 197 -7.78 0.47 -27.14
N SER A 198 -7.13 -0.60 -26.69
CA SER A 198 -7.18 -1.90 -27.38
C SER A 198 -8.59 -2.48 -27.35
N ALA A 199 -8.95 -3.28 -28.35
CA ALA A 199 -10.26 -3.94 -28.41
C ALA A 199 -10.52 -4.83 -27.18
N GLY A 200 -9.49 -5.50 -26.64
CA GLY A 200 -9.59 -6.34 -25.45
C GLY A 200 -9.54 -5.59 -24.09
N ALA A 201 -9.63 -4.26 -24.09
CA ALA A 201 -9.53 -3.49 -22.85
C ALA A 201 -10.68 -3.79 -21.85
N LEU A 202 -11.87 -4.09 -22.34
CA LEU A 202 -13.00 -4.50 -21.50
C LEU A 202 -12.78 -5.90 -20.88
N ASP A 203 -12.12 -6.81 -21.62
CA ASP A 203 -11.87 -8.18 -21.16
C ASP A 203 -10.98 -8.19 -19.93
N SER A 204 -10.00 -7.29 -19.88
CA SER A 204 -9.10 -7.08 -18.75
C SER A 204 -9.76 -6.47 -17.51
N MET A 205 -11.02 -6.05 -17.60
CA MET A 205 -11.79 -5.57 -16.45
C MET A 205 -12.52 -6.77 -15.81
N GLU A 206 -11.79 -7.49 -14.94
CA GLU A 206 -12.35 -8.64 -14.21
C GLU A 206 -13.41 -8.18 -13.21
N ILE A 207 -14.57 -8.82 -13.24
CA ILE A 207 -15.69 -8.59 -12.34
C ILE A 207 -15.92 -9.87 -11.55
N PRO A 208 -15.78 -9.85 -10.20
CA PRO A 208 -16.10 -11.02 -9.39
C PRO A 208 -17.56 -11.44 -9.56
N ASP A 209 -17.81 -12.74 -9.74
CA ASP A 209 -19.15 -13.30 -9.84
C ASP A 209 -19.83 -13.30 -8.47
N THR A 210 -20.52 -12.21 -8.21
CA THR A 210 -21.28 -11.99 -6.98
C THR A 210 -22.61 -11.31 -7.30
N PRO A 211 -23.67 -11.52 -6.49
CA PRO A 211 -24.97 -10.87 -6.71
C PRO A 211 -24.89 -9.33 -6.79
N GLN A 212 -23.95 -8.72 -6.12
CA GLN A 212 -23.76 -7.26 -6.15
C GLN A 212 -23.24 -6.78 -7.51
N ASN A 213 -22.53 -7.63 -8.25
CA ASN A 213 -21.88 -7.25 -9.50
C ASN A 213 -22.69 -7.58 -10.77
N VAL A 214 -23.88 -8.18 -10.64
CA VAL A 214 -24.73 -8.61 -11.78
C VAL A 214 -24.97 -7.47 -12.78
N ASN A 215 -25.24 -6.27 -12.29
CA ASN A 215 -25.45 -5.11 -13.17
C ASN A 215 -24.19 -4.72 -13.96
N LEU A 216 -23.01 -4.85 -13.34
CA LEU A 216 -21.74 -4.57 -14.02
C LEU A 216 -21.42 -5.64 -15.06
N MET A 217 -21.70 -6.91 -14.76
CA MET A 217 -21.53 -8.03 -15.69
C MET A 217 -22.44 -7.84 -16.92
N ASN A 218 -23.71 -7.55 -16.70
CA ASN A 218 -24.67 -7.28 -17.78
C ASN A 218 -24.23 -6.09 -18.65
N ASN A 219 -23.72 -5.03 -18.04
CA ASN A 219 -23.20 -3.87 -18.79
C ASN A 219 -21.94 -4.22 -19.59
N LYS A 220 -21.06 -5.07 -19.05
CA LYS A 220 -19.87 -5.53 -19.78
C LYS A 220 -20.25 -6.32 -21.02
N VAL A 221 -21.20 -7.27 -20.88
CA VAL A 221 -21.74 -8.04 -22.00
C VAL A 221 -22.41 -7.10 -23.04
N HIS A 222 -23.19 -6.12 -22.58
CA HIS A 222 -23.82 -5.15 -23.47
C HIS A 222 -22.79 -4.33 -24.28
N TYR A 223 -21.72 -3.86 -23.64
CA TYR A 223 -20.67 -3.12 -24.34
C TYR A 223 -19.90 -4.01 -25.33
N ARG A 224 -19.63 -5.28 -25.01
CA ARG A 224 -19.05 -6.24 -25.96
C ARG A 224 -19.97 -6.47 -27.15
N PHE A 225 -21.27 -6.65 -26.92
CA PHE A 225 -22.25 -6.80 -27.99
C PHE A 225 -22.25 -5.59 -28.94
N LEU A 226 -22.23 -4.38 -28.42
CA LEU A 226 -22.13 -3.19 -29.24
C LEU A 226 -20.78 -3.07 -29.98
N GLN A 227 -19.70 -3.48 -29.36
CA GLN A 227 -18.36 -3.49 -29.95
C GLN A 227 -18.25 -4.47 -31.12
N ASN A 228 -18.89 -5.62 -31.02
CA ASN A 228 -18.89 -6.68 -32.02
C ASN A 228 -19.95 -6.51 -33.10
N GLY A 229 -20.49 -5.32 -33.27
CA GLY A 229 -21.49 -5.02 -34.31
C GLY A 229 -22.81 -5.77 -34.12
N ASN A 230 -23.28 -5.88 -32.87
CA ASN A 230 -24.48 -6.58 -32.46
C ASN A 230 -24.42 -8.11 -32.66
N SER A 231 -23.26 -8.73 -32.59
CA SER A 231 -23.07 -10.16 -32.46
C SER A 231 -22.65 -10.54 -31.04
N VAL A 232 -23.11 -11.66 -30.52
CA VAL A 232 -22.76 -12.17 -29.18
C VAL A 232 -21.71 -13.25 -29.35
N ASP A 233 -20.57 -13.13 -28.65
CA ASP A 233 -19.54 -14.15 -28.63
C ASP A 233 -19.95 -15.37 -27.81
N GLU A 234 -19.34 -16.55 -28.10
CA GLU A 234 -19.65 -17.78 -27.35
C GLU A 234 -19.35 -17.66 -25.85
N ASP A 235 -18.36 -16.82 -25.46
CA ASP A 235 -18.02 -16.58 -24.07
C ASP A 235 -19.06 -15.71 -23.34
N ASP A 236 -19.67 -14.76 -24.03
CA ASP A 236 -20.77 -13.94 -23.50
C ASP A 236 -22.07 -14.72 -23.27
N GLN A 237 -22.20 -15.92 -23.85
CA GLN A 237 -23.36 -16.80 -23.64
C GLN A 237 -23.28 -17.60 -22.34
N LYS A 238 -22.12 -17.63 -21.69
CA LYS A 238 -21.85 -18.40 -20.46
C LYS A 238 -21.87 -17.54 -19.18
N GLU A 239 -21.84 -16.23 -19.30
CA GLU A 239 -22.00 -15.26 -18.21
C GLU A 239 -23.48 -14.85 -18.05
#